data_554dcab5471d5d37225829428b3a05b7
#
_entry.id   554dcab5471d5d37225829428b3a05b7
#
_cell.length_a   1.000
_cell.length_b   1.000
_cell.length_c   1.000
_cell.angle_alpha   90.00
_cell.angle_beta   90.00
_cell.angle_gamma   90.00
#
_symmetry.space_group_name_H-M   'P 1'
#
loop_
_entity.id
_entity.type
_entity.pdbx_description
1 polymer ?
#
loop_
_entity_poly.entity_id
_entity_poly.type
_entity_poly.pdbx_seq_one_letter_code
_entity_poly.pdbx_strand_id
1 'polypeptide(L)'
;LDRFLHSNATLSGDYFNKKIGRLLYEKCGLSRSKEKLEEALVEIRELKASFEKDLRITGDNTLNSELEKAGRIADYIELAELMCYDALQREESCGAHFREEYQTADGEAVRNDAEFCYVSAWEWKGLNSEPELHKEPLTFESVELAVRSYK
;
A
#
# COMPACT_ATOMS: atom_id res chain seq x y z
N LEU A 1 5.09 8.38 20.86
CA LEU A 1 6.34 8.88 20.21
C LEU A 1 7.50 9.00 21.21
N ASP A 2 7.28 9.45 22.44
CA ASP A 2 8.35 9.62 23.45
C ASP A 2 9.22 8.38 23.69
N ARG A 3 8.64 7.18 23.55
CA ARG A 3 9.40 5.91 23.70
C ARG A 3 10.56 5.80 22.71
N PHE A 4 10.47 6.42 21.53
CA PHE A 4 11.53 6.36 20.52
C PHE A 4 12.71 7.28 20.81
N LEU A 5 12.50 8.36 21.58
CA LEU A 5 13.56 9.28 22.03
C LEU A 5 14.50 8.64 23.06
N HIS A 6 13.98 7.69 23.83
CA HIS A 6 14.70 7.01 24.91
C HIS A 6 15.07 5.56 24.56
N SER A 7 14.89 5.17 23.29
CA SER A 7 15.18 3.82 22.82
C SER A 7 16.70 3.59 22.71
N ASN A 8 17.13 2.40 23.09
CA ASN A 8 18.48 1.91 22.80
C ASN A 8 18.61 1.28 21.40
N ALA A 9 17.58 1.39 20.58
CA ALA A 9 17.54 0.91 19.22
C ALA A 9 18.52 1.68 18.31
N THR A 10 18.79 1.15 17.13
CA THR A 10 19.86 1.65 16.26
C THR A 10 19.37 2.08 14.86
N LEU A 11 18.13 1.77 14.49
CA LEU A 11 17.62 2.05 13.14
C LEU A 11 16.99 3.43 13.06
N SER A 12 17.37 4.21 12.06
CA SER A 12 16.83 5.55 11.82
C SER A 12 15.51 5.52 11.07
N GLY A 13 14.73 6.60 11.15
CA GLY A 13 13.54 6.79 10.30
C GLY A 13 13.84 6.66 8.81
N ASP A 14 14.97 7.20 8.34
CA ASP A 14 15.39 7.08 6.93
C ASP A 14 15.59 5.62 6.47
N TYR A 15 16.04 4.75 7.36
CA TYR A 15 16.14 3.32 7.06
C TYR A 15 14.76 2.74 6.73
N PHE A 16 13.76 2.97 7.58
CA PHE A 16 12.41 2.48 7.37
C PHE A 16 11.75 3.08 6.14
N ASN A 17 11.92 4.39 5.92
CA ASN A 17 11.39 5.07 4.74
C ASN A 17 11.95 4.48 3.43
N LYS A 18 13.25 4.21 3.37
CA LYS A 18 13.88 3.59 2.20
C LYS A 18 13.42 2.14 2.02
N LYS A 19 13.26 1.39 3.11
CA LYS A 19 12.80 0.00 3.05
C LYS A 19 11.38 -0.10 2.51
N ILE A 20 10.43 0.69 3.05
CA ILE A 20 9.05 0.65 2.58
C ILE A 20 8.92 1.14 1.13
N GLY A 21 9.64 2.20 0.76
CA GLY A 21 9.63 2.72 -0.60
C GLY A 21 10.17 1.70 -1.62
N ARG A 22 11.26 1.01 -1.29
CA ARG A 22 11.82 -0.04 -2.14
C ARG A 22 10.87 -1.23 -2.27
N LEU A 23 10.29 -1.69 -1.17
CA LEU A 23 9.34 -2.79 -1.14
C LEU A 23 8.13 -2.51 -2.04
N LEU A 24 7.53 -1.33 -1.90
CA LEU A 24 6.40 -0.92 -2.75
C LEU A 24 6.79 -0.81 -4.22
N TYR A 25 7.97 -0.24 -4.53
CA TYR A 25 8.45 -0.14 -5.90
C TYR A 25 8.61 -1.51 -6.56
N GLU A 26 9.19 -2.48 -5.84
CA GLU A 26 9.49 -3.82 -6.36
C GLU A 26 8.25 -4.73 -6.45
N LYS A 27 7.30 -4.60 -5.49
CA LYS A 27 6.19 -5.55 -5.34
C LYS A 27 4.79 -4.99 -5.59
N CYS A 28 4.59 -3.69 -5.44
CA CYS A 28 3.31 -3.01 -5.66
C CYS A 28 3.43 -1.83 -6.64
N GLY A 29 4.45 -1.87 -7.52
CA GLY A 29 4.71 -0.84 -8.52
C GLY A 29 3.77 -0.89 -9.73
N LEU A 30 4.34 -0.71 -10.93
CA LEU A 30 3.57 -0.69 -12.20
C LEU A 30 3.06 -2.08 -12.60
N SER A 31 3.86 -3.12 -12.40
CA SER A 31 3.49 -4.50 -12.68
C SER A 31 3.39 -5.26 -11.36
N ARG A 32 2.24 -5.85 -11.11
CA ARG A 32 1.90 -6.51 -9.86
C ARG A 32 1.53 -7.96 -10.12
N SER A 33 1.84 -8.85 -9.17
CA SER A 33 1.33 -10.22 -9.19
C SER A 33 0.79 -10.58 -7.80
N LYS A 34 -0.10 -11.56 -7.75
CA LYS A 34 -0.65 -12.07 -6.49
C LYS A 34 0.47 -12.44 -5.52
N GLU A 35 1.44 -13.22 -6.02
CA GLU A 35 2.59 -13.68 -5.23
C GLU A 35 3.38 -12.50 -4.62
N LYS A 36 3.75 -11.51 -5.44
CA LYS A 36 4.48 -10.32 -4.97
C LYS A 36 3.69 -9.50 -3.97
N LEU A 37 2.37 -9.37 -4.14
CA LEU A 37 1.52 -8.63 -3.21
C LEU A 37 1.35 -9.36 -1.88
N GLU A 38 1.20 -10.69 -1.89
CA GLU A 38 1.17 -11.52 -0.68
C GLU A 38 2.49 -11.43 0.09
N GLU A 39 3.62 -11.54 -0.59
CA GLU A 39 4.95 -11.34 0.00
C GLU A 39 5.10 -9.92 0.58
N ALA A 40 4.65 -8.89 -0.16
CA ALA A 40 4.70 -7.51 0.31
C ALA A 40 3.94 -7.34 1.63
N LEU A 41 2.75 -7.90 1.76
CA LEU A 41 1.97 -7.83 2.99
C LEU A 41 2.69 -8.47 4.19
N VAL A 42 3.37 -9.59 3.98
CA VAL A 42 4.19 -10.22 5.03
C VAL A 42 5.35 -9.30 5.43
N GLU A 43 6.12 -8.83 4.46
CA GLU A 43 7.29 -7.97 4.71
C GLU A 43 6.90 -6.62 5.34
N ILE A 44 5.76 -6.03 4.96
CA ILE A 44 5.26 -4.79 5.56
C ILE A 44 4.92 -5.01 7.04
N ARG A 45 4.27 -6.11 7.39
CA ARG A 45 3.96 -6.45 8.79
C ARG A 45 5.20 -6.66 9.63
N GLU A 46 6.21 -7.33 9.08
CA GLU A 46 7.52 -7.47 9.71
C GLU A 46 8.21 -6.12 9.89
N LEU A 47 8.16 -5.27 8.86
CA LEU A 47 8.72 -3.92 8.92
C LEU A 47 8.01 -3.04 9.96
N LYS A 48 6.69 -3.16 10.08
CA LYS A 48 5.88 -2.48 11.11
C LYS A 48 6.30 -2.90 12.51
N ALA A 49 6.46 -4.20 12.74
CA ALA A 49 6.93 -4.72 14.03
C ALA A 49 8.36 -4.26 14.36
N SER A 50 9.27 -4.25 13.37
CA SER A 50 10.62 -3.72 13.52
C SER A 50 10.62 -2.21 13.78
N PHE A 51 9.78 -1.44 13.08
CA PHE A 51 9.63 0.00 13.31
C PHE A 51 9.25 0.29 14.77
N GLU A 52 8.29 -0.44 15.31
CA GLU A 52 7.84 -0.30 16.69
C GLU A 52 8.93 -0.60 17.73
N LYS A 53 9.81 -1.56 17.41
CA LYS A 53 10.84 -2.07 18.33
C LYS A 53 12.19 -1.39 18.15
N ASP A 54 12.61 -1.19 16.89
CA ASP A 54 14.02 -0.92 16.55
C ASP A 54 14.27 0.53 16.11
N LEU A 55 13.21 1.36 16.01
CA LEU A 55 13.34 2.77 15.67
C LEU A 55 14.01 3.55 16.80
N ARG A 56 15.00 4.33 16.44
CA ARG A 56 15.64 5.34 17.27
C ARG A 56 15.47 6.72 16.66
N ILE A 57 15.09 7.68 17.48
CA ILE A 57 15.04 9.10 17.13
C ILE A 57 16.09 9.82 17.97
N THR A 58 16.89 10.67 17.36
CA THR A 58 17.87 11.51 18.05
C THR A 58 17.26 12.86 18.44
N GLY A 59 17.87 13.53 19.43
CA GLY A 59 17.40 14.81 19.94
C GLY A 59 16.36 14.68 21.06
N ASP A 60 15.63 15.75 21.29
CA ASP A 60 14.57 15.83 22.29
C ASP A 60 13.18 16.01 21.62
N ASN A 61 12.16 16.37 22.39
CA ASN A 61 10.81 16.58 21.88
C ASN A 61 10.54 18.02 21.41
N THR A 62 11.56 18.88 21.39
CA THR A 62 11.41 20.29 21.01
C THR A 62 11.93 20.50 19.58
N LEU A 63 11.05 20.84 18.63
CA LEU A 63 11.37 21.08 17.22
C LEU A 63 12.17 19.94 16.58
N ASN A 64 11.80 18.71 16.87
CA ASN A 64 12.50 17.51 16.41
C ASN A 64 11.95 17.03 15.06
N SER A 65 12.66 17.32 13.97
CA SER A 65 12.28 16.91 12.61
C SER A 65 12.32 15.39 12.39
N GLU A 66 13.16 14.65 13.14
CA GLU A 66 13.19 13.19 13.06
C GLU A 66 11.97 12.57 13.74
N LEU A 67 11.48 13.17 14.81
CA LEU A 67 10.23 12.78 15.47
C LEU A 67 9.02 12.98 14.54
N GLU A 68 8.97 14.11 13.82
CA GLU A 68 7.93 14.40 12.81
C GLU A 68 7.98 13.38 11.67
N LYS A 69 9.17 13.12 11.13
CA LYS A 69 9.36 12.10 10.09
C LYS A 69 8.94 10.71 10.55
N ALA A 70 9.24 10.34 11.79
CA ALA A 70 8.84 9.05 12.33
C ALA A 70 7.31 8.87 12.35
N GLY A 71 6.56 9.91 12.70
CA GLY A 71 5.10 9.91 12.60
C GLY A 71 4.63 9.64 11.18
N ARG A 72 5.17 10.35 10.20
CA ARG A 72 4.83 10.13 8.77
C ARG A 72 5.22 8.74 8.27
N ILE A 73 6.33 8.19 8.74
CA ILE A 73 6.75 6.85 8.33
C ILE A 73 5.78 5.79 8.87
N ALA A 74 5.28 5.96 10.09
CA ALA A 74 4.23 5.11 10.63
C ALA A 74 2.99 5.11 9.73
N ASP A 75 2.53 6.29 9.30
CA ASP A 75 1.40 6.45 8.39
C ASP A 75 1.69 5.81 7.01
N TYR A 76 2.92 5.95 6.49
CA TYR A 76 3.31 5.33 5.22
C TYR A 76 3.33 3.81 5.28
N ILE A 77 3.72 3.22 6.41
CA ILE A 77 3.69 1.76 6.59
C ILE A 77 2.24 1.27 6.60
N GLU A 78 1.33 1.96 7.28
CA GLU A 78 -0.09 1.61 7.28
C GLU A 78 -0.72 1.77 5.89
N LEU A 79 -0.44 2.87 5.20
CA LEU A 79 -0.93 3.09 3.85
C LEU A 79 -0.37 2.06 2.86
N ALA A 80 0.89 1.67 3.01
CA ALA A 80 1.52 0.64 2.18
C ALA A 80 0.83 -0.72 2.32
N GLU A 81 0.47 -1.10 3.55
CA GLU A 81 -0.28 -2.34 3.82
C GLU A 81 -1.64 -2.28 3.12
N LEU A 82 -2.37 -1.17 3.26
CA LEU A 82 -3.68 -0.99 2.63
C LEU A 82 -3.58 -0.99 1.09
N MET A 83 -2.57 -0.33 0.52
CA MET A 83 -2.34 -0.33 -0.94
C MET A 83 -2.10 -1.73 -1.49
N CYS A 84 -1.29 -2.54 -0.83
CA CYS A 84 -1.04 -3.91 -1.24
C CYS A 84 -2.28 -4.79 -1.05
N TYR A 85 -3.02 -4.58 0.03
CA TYR A 85 -4.25 -5.29 0.33
C TYR A 85 -5.34 -5.00 -0.71
N ASP A 86 -5.60 -3.72 -1.03
CA ASP A 86 -6.55 -3.31 -2.08
C ASP A 86 -6.15 -3.86 -3.46
N ALA A 87 -4.86 -3.77 -3.81
CA ALA A 87 -4.35 -4.30 -5.07
C ALA A 87 -4.50 -5.82 -5.18
N LEU A 88 -4.39 -6.54 -4.06
CA LEU A 88 -4.58 -8.00 -4.01
C LEU A 88 -6.04 -8.38 -4.21
N GLN A 89 -6.98 -7.61 -3.60
CA GLN A 89 -8.42 -7.84 -3.71
C GLN A 89 -8.99 -7.54 -5.10
N ARG A 90 -8.36 -6.63 -5.85
CA ARG A 90 -8.80 -6.24 -7.19
C ARG A 90 -8.22 -7.16 -8.26
N GLU A 91 -9.00 -8.16 -8.64
CA GLU A 91 -8.62 -9.23 -9.57
C GLU A 91 -8.92 -8.83 -11.03
N GLU A 92 -8.33 -7.73 -11.48
CA GLU A 92 -8.39 -7.22 -12.85
C GLU A 92 -7.15 -6.38 -13.17
N SER A 93 -7.03 -5.90 -14.41
CA SER A 93 -6.11 -4.83 -14.79
C SER A 93 -6.89 -3.65 -15.35
N CYS A 94 -6.84 -2.50 -14.66
CA CYS A 94 -7.55 -1.29 -15.06
C CYS A 94 -6.71 -0.04 -14.75
N GLY A 95 -6.48 0.80 -15.73
CA GLY A 95 -5.68 2.01 -15.58
C GLY A 95 -4.25 1.72 -15.12
N ALA A 96 -3.82 2.34 -14.02
CA ALA A 96 -2.51 2.12 -13.42
C ALA A 96 -2.42 0.83 -12.58
N HIS A 97 -3.54 0.17 -12.30
CA HIS A 97 -3.57 -1.13 -11.65
C HIS A 97 -3.39 -2.22 -12.69
N PHE A 98 -2.18 -2.76 -12.82
CA PHE A 98 -1.86 -3.84 -13.74
C PHE A 98 -1.43 -5.09 -12.98
N ARG A 99 -2.22 -6.15 -13.14
CA ARG A 99 -1.97 -7.49 -12.58
C ARG A 99 -1.51 -8.41 -13.69
N GLU A 100 -0.34 -9.00 -13.51
CA GLU A 100 0.30 -9.89 -14.52
C GLU A 100 -0.61 -11.08 -14.88
N GLU A 101 -1.48 -11.50 -13.97
CA GLU A 101 -2.46 -12.57 -14.17
C GLU A 101 -3.66 -12.15 -15.03
N TYR A 102 -3.93 -10.84 -15.12
CA TYR A 102 -5.08 -10.28 -15.83
C TYR A 102 -4.65 -9.44 -17.02
N GLN A 103 -4.04 -10.12 -18.00
CA GLN A 103 -3.63 -9.55 -19.28
C GLN A 103 -3.92 -10.52 -20.43
N THR A 104 -4.07 -9.98 -21.63
CA THR A 104 -4.20 -10.77 -22.85
C THR A 104 -2.86 -11.42 -23.22
N ALA A 105 -2.88 -12.36 -24.17
CA ALA A 105 -1.65 -12.97 -24.70
C ALA A 105 -0.68 -11.95 -25.31
N ASP A 106 -1.19 -10.80 -25.72
CA ASP A 106 -0.42 -9.68 -26.27
C ASP A 106 0.01 -8.65 -25.21
N GLY A 107 -0.28 -8.90 -23.92
CA GLY A 107 0.10 -8.03 -22.80
C GLY A 107 -0.83 -6.84 -22.54
N GLU A 108 -2.02 -6.80 -23.13
CA GLU A 108 -2.99 -5.75 -22.83
C GLU A 108 -3.77 -6.05 -21.54
N ALA A 109 -4.15 -5.01 -20.81
CA ALA A 109 -4.91 -5.10 -19.58
C ALA A 109 -6.30 -5.75 -19.81
N VAL A 110 -6.64 -6.70 -18.96
CA VAL A 110 -7.98 -7.33 -18.93
C VAL A 110 -8.76 -6.77 -17.75
N ARG A 111 -9.79 -5.99 -18.04
CA ARG A 111 -10.75 -5.45 -17.06
C ARG A 111 -11.84 -6.47 -16.77
N ASN A 112 -12.39 -6.38 -15.58
CA ASN A 112 -13.56 -7.15 -15.18
C ASN A 112 -14.64 -6.20 -14.62
N ASP A 113 -15.29 -5.47 -15.51
CA ASP A 113 -16.28 -4.45 -15.16
C ASP A 113 -17.51 -5.04 -14.44
N ALA A 114 -17.81 -6.32 -14.65
CA ALA A 114 -18.93 -6.98 -13.97
C ALA A 114 -18.72 -7.04 -12.44
N GLU A 115 -17.48 -7.23 -12.01
CA GLU A 115 -17.14 -7.41 -10.59
C GLU A 115 -16.52 -6.16 -9.96
N PHE A 116 -15.80 -5.33 -10.76
CA PHE A 116 -14.94 -4.27 -10.22
C PHE A 116 -15.32 -2.85 -10.66
N CYS A 117 -16.50 -2.64 -11.29
CA CYS A 117 -17.00 -1.30 -11.64
C CYS A 117 -17.51 -0.53 -10.40
N TYR A 118 -16.64 -0.31 -9.42
CA TYR A 118 -16.92 0.41 -8.18
C TYR A 118 -15.69 1.16 -7.67
N VAL A 119 -15.93 2.13 -6.79
CA VAL A 119 -14.88 2.74 -5.94
C VAL A 119 -14.79 1.96 -4.64
N SER A 120 -13.56 1.59 -4.27
CA SER A 120 -13.25 0.99 -2.97
C SER A 120 -13.11 2.08 -1.91
N ALA A 121 -13.86 1.98 -0.81
CA ALA A 121 -13.65 2.76 0.39
C ALA A 121 -13.32 1.80 1.54
N TRP A 122 -12.14 1.92 2.10
CA TRP A 122 -11.67 1.06 3.18
C TRP A 122 -11.88 1.73 4.54
N GLU A 123 -12.71 1.14 5.37
CA GLU A 123 -12.94 1.61 6.74
C GLU A 123 -11.91 0.99 7.69
N TRP A 124 -11.25 1.85 8.47
CA TRP A 124 -10.34 1.41 9.52
C TRP A 124 -11.14 0.88 10.72
N LYS A 125 -10.88 -0.35 11.12
CA LYS A 125 -11.62 -1.05 12.20
C LYS A 125 -10.82 -1.15 13.51
N GLY A 126 -9.69 -0.48 13.60
CA GLY A 126 -8.82 -0.49 14.79
C GLY A 126 -7.50 -1.22 14.58
N LEU A 127 -6.63 -1.09 15.57
CA LEU A 127 -5.33 -1.79 15.58
C LEU A 127 -5.56 -3.30 15.58
N ASN A 128 -4.79 -4.01 14.75
CA ASN A 128 -4.85 -5.47 14.60
C ASN A 128 -6.18 -6.04 14.07
N SER A 129 -6.99 -5.19 13.45
CA SER A 129 -8.20 -5.60 12.74
C SER A 129 -8.01 -5.42 11.24
N GLU A 130 -8.60 -6.31 10.44
CA GLU A 130 -8.62 -6.12 9.00
C GLU A 130 -9.55 -4.94 8.64
N PRO A 131 -9.20 -4.13 7.62
CA PRO A 131 -10.07 -3.06 7.17
C PRO A 131 -11.33 -3.63 6.52
N GLU A 132 -12.44 -2.91 6.60
CA GLU A 132 -13.70 -3.28 5.96
C GLU A 132 -13.85 -2.57 4.62
N LEU A 133 -14.15 -3.33 3.57
CA LEU A 133 -14.39 -2.79 2.22
C LEU A 133 -15.83 -2.35 2.05
N HIS A 134 -16.04 -1.07 1.74
CA HIS A 134 -17.29 -0.52 1.24
C HIS A 134 -17.15 -0.26 -0.26
N LYS A 135 -18.15 -0.69 -1.04
CA LYS A 135 -18.19 -0.56 -2.50
C LYS A 135 -19.23 0.47 -2.91
N GLU A 136 -18.81 1.49 -3.64
CA GLU A 136 -19.69 2.44 -4.27
C GLU A 136 -19.74 2.16 -5.78
N PRO A 137 -20.86 1.67 -6.34
CA PRO A 137 -20.98 1.39 -7.76
C PRO A 137 -20.77 2.64 -8.61
N LEU A 138 -19.98 2.51 -9.68
CA LEU A 138 -19.79 3.58 -10.64
C LEU A 138 -20.99 3.64 -11.61
N THR A 139 -21.55 4.83 -11.78
CA THR A 139 -22.58 5.13 -12.77
C THR A 139 -22.10 6.21 -13.73
N PHE A 140 -22.31 6.01 -15.01
CA PHE A 140 -21.86 6.93 -16.04
C PHE A 140 -23.08 7.53 -16.77
N GLU A 141 -23.31 8.83 -16.63
CA GLU A 141 -24.48 9.51 -17.22
C GLU A 141 -24.30 9.81 -18.71
N SER A 142 -23.09 10.05 -19.18
CA SER A 142 -22.81 10.58 -20.51
C SER A 142 -21.75 9.79 -21.29
N VAL A 143 -21.24 8.71 -20.74
CA VAL A 143 -20.19 7.89 -21.35
C VAL A 143 -20.52 6.43 -21.20
N GLU A 144 -20.37 5.66 -22.28
CA GLU A 144 -20.44 4.20 -22.22
C GLU A 144 -19.10 3.60 -21.87
N LEU A 145 -19.11 2.53 -21.07
CA LEU A 145 -17.89 1.77 -20.77
C LEU A 145 -17.35 1.13 -22.05
N ALA A 146 -16.11 1.43 -22.37
CA ALA A 146 -15.41 0.84 -23.51
C ALA A 146 -14.05 0.31 -23.10
N VAL A 147 -13.67 -0.83 -23.65
CA VAL A 147 -12.31 -1.37 -23.49
C VAL A 147 -11.42 -0.66 -24.50
N ARG A 148 -10.33 -0.06 -24.03
CA ARG A 148 -9.34 0.59 -24.87
C ARG A 148 -8.29 -0.45 -25.31
N SER A 149 -8.08 -0.56 -26.62
CA SER A 149 -6.95 -1.29 -27.22
C SER A 149 -5.93 -0.31 -27.76
N TYR A 150 -4.67 -0.66 -27.67
CA TYR A 150 -3.55 0.10 -28.24
C TYR A 150 -3.04 -0.50 -29.55
N LYS A 151 -3.81 -1.41 -30.16
CA LYS A 151 -3.53 -2.01 -31.47
C LYS A 151 -4.21 -1.23 -32.57
#